data_7d6a1a2c65ba5ef1034907d6f283daf5
#
_entry.id   7d6a1a2c65ba5ef1034907d6f283daf5
#
_cell.length_a   1.000
_cell.length_b   1.000
_cell.length_c   1.000
_cell.angle_alpha   90.00
_cell.angle_beta   90.00
_cell.angle_gamma   90.00
#
_symmetry.space_group_name_H-M   'P 1'
#
loop_
_entity.id
_entity.type
_entity.pdbx_description
1 polymer ?
#
loop_
_entity_poly.entity_id
_entity_poly.type
_entity_poly.pdbx_seq_one_letter_code
_entity_poly.pdbx_strand_id
1 'polypeptide(L)'
;AKTGVVGVLHGLEPSKISIGLRADMDALEMPEENKFEYKSQNNSNMHACGHDGHMAMLLGAAKYLSENKNFKGTVYFIFQPAEEGLGGGKVMVDEGLFEKFPMQTVWGMHNWPGLDVGKAAVHSGPVMASADGFKITVLGKGGHAAIPQLAKDPVPVAASIISGLQTLVSRSIDPVNSAVVSVTVIKAGTASNVIPDQVSMEGTCRSMHQKDRIKLEQGIKNIAINIAKASGLEAKVDYISGYPATHNTLQEASEASIIAEEVLGINSVEKALPPSMASEDFSYMLKEKPGAYIWLGAGNPGPGKMLHNSQYDFNDDILPLGASYWSRLVETKLS
;
A
#
# COMPACT_ATOMS: atom_id res chain seq x y z
N ALA A 1 16.34 6.41 3.45
CA ALA A 1 15.63 6.38 4.73
C ALA A 1 16.63 6.23 5.89
N LYS A 2 16.46 6.99 6.97
CA LYS A 2 17.44 7.08 8.07
C LYS A 2 17.73 5.75 8.76
N THR A 3 16.74 4.87 8.86
CA THR A 3 16.81 3.59 9.59
C THR A 3 16.78 2.39 8.67
N GLY A 4 16.70 2.59 7.35
CA GLY A 4 16.74 1.51 6.36
C GLY A 4 18.08 0.78 6.37
N VAL A 5 18.04 -0.54 6.22
CA VAL A 5 19.25 -1.40 6.18
C VAL A 5 19.23 -2.24 4.91
N VAL A 6 20.37 -2.35 4.25
CA VAL A 6 20.54 -3.27 3.11
C VAL A 6 21.68 -4.22 3.41
N GLY A 7 21.37 -5.48 3.62
CA GLY A 7 22.34 -6.56 3.72
C GLY A 7 22.79 -7.01 2.32
N VAL A 8 24.05 -7.35 2.16
CA VAL A 8 24.62 -7.80 0.88
C VAL A 8 25.23 -9.19 1.08
N LEU A 9 24.81 -10.13 0.27
CA LEU A 9 25.37 -11.48 0.28
C LEU A 9 25.78 -11.90 -1.13
N HIS A 10 27.03 -12.28 -1.28
CA HIS A 10 27.56 -12.84 -2.53
C HIS A 10 27.54 -14.35 -2.49
N GLY A 11 27.09 -14.96 -3.59
CA GLY A 11 27.19 -16.41 -3.81
C GLY A 11 28.63 -16.87 -4.00
N LEU A 12 28.80 -18.18 -4.16
CA LEU A 12 30.13 -18.79 -4.36
C LEU A 12 30.74 -18.42 -5.72
N GLU A 13 29.90 -18.23 -6.74
CA GLU A 13 30.37 -17.87 -8.08
C GLU A 13 30.01 -16.41 -8.40
N PRO A 14 30.96 -15.63 -8.92
CA PRO A 14 30.68 -14.26 -9.35
C PRO A 14 29.74 -14.27 -10.57
N SER A 15 28.73 -13.42 -10.54
CA SER A 15 27.83 -13.17 -11.65
C SER A 15 27.38 -11.70 -11.61
N LYS A 16 26.95 -11.18 -12.76
CA LYS A 16 26.32 -9.86 -12.84
C LYS A 16 24.84 -9.88 -12.44
N ILE A 17 24.29 -11.06 -12.19
CA ILE A 17 22.88 -11.21 -11.78
C ILE A 17 22.76 -10.85 -10.30
N SER A 18 21.75 -10.07 -9.98
CA SER A 18 21.46 -9.69 -8.59
C SER A 18 19.97 -9.41 -8.38
N ILE A 19 19.48 -9.76 -7.21
CA ILE A 19 18.09 -9.60 -6.82
C ILE A 19 17.97 -8.89 -5.46
N GLY A 20 16.87 -8.16 -5.26
CA GLY A 20 16.52 -7.56 -3.98
C GLY A 20 15.32 -8.25 -3.35
N LEU A 21 15.43 -8.60 -2.08
CA LEU A 21 14.35 -9.14 -1.25
C LEU A 21 14.00 -8.10 -0.20
N ARG A 22 12.73 -7.72 -0.09
CA ARG A 22 12.28 -6.65 0.81
C ARG A 22 11.38 -7.18 1.92
N ALA A 23 11.67 -6.74 3.13
CA ALA A 23 10.74 -6.72 4.26
C ALA A 23 10.60 -5.29 4.77
N ASP A 24 9.37 -4.89 5.07
CA ASP A 24 9.08 -3.71 5.88
C ASP A 24 9.43 -4.00 7.35
N MET A 25 9.60 -2.95 8.16
CA MET A 25 10.06 -3.13 9.55
C MET A 25 9.46 -2.14 10.56
N ASP A 26 8.52 -1.31 10.14
CA ASP A 26 7.89 -0.34 11.02
C ASP A 26 6.70 -0.92 11.78
N ALA A 27 6.38 -0.29 12.90
CA ALA A 27 5.24 -0.58 13.74
C ALA A 27 4.19 0.54 13.62
N LEU A 28 2.94 0.21 13.86
CA LEU A 28 1.83 1.16 13.92
C LEU A 28 1.79 1.91 15.26
N GLU A 29 1.43 3.19 15.21
CA GLU A 29 1.19 4.02 16.41
C GLU A 29 -0.16 3.66 17.05
N MET A 30 -0.20 2.53 17.73
CA MET A 30 -1.36 2.05 18.47
C MET A 30 -0.95 1.15 19.64
N PRO A 31 -1.71 1.15 20.77
CA PRO A 31 -1.40 0.26 21.88
C PRO A 31 -1.75 -1.18 21.54
N GLU A 32 -0.95 -2.12 22.02
CA GLU A 32 -1.24 -3.53 21.97
C GLU A 32 -2.05 -3.98 23.20
N GLU A 33 -3.22 -4.59 22.98
CA GLU A 33 -4.12 -5.07 24.05
C GLU A 33 -4.00 -6.56 24.34
N ASN A 34 -3.08 -7.25 23.67
CA ASN A 34 -2.80 -8.67 23.92
C ASN A 34 -2.26 -8.91 25.33
N LYS A 35 -2.39 -10.16 25.81
CA LYS A 35 -2.01 -10.56 27.19
C LYS A 35 -0.88 -11.57 27.25
N PHE A 36 -0.30 -11.97 26.11
CA PHE A 36 0.83 -12.88 26.05
C PHE A 36 2.14 -12.18 26.45
N GLU A 37 3.16 -12.96 26.80
CA GLU A 37 4.42 -12.45 27.36
C GLU A 37 5.26 -11.65 26.36
N TYR A 38 5.17 -11.96 25.05
CA TYR A 38 5.93 -11.34 23.97
C TYR A 38 5.26 -10.10 23.35
N LYS A 39 4.16 -9.60 23.93
CA LYS A 39 3.54 -8.36 23.45
C LYS A 39 4.52 -7.18 23.48
N SER A 40 4.20 -6.15 22.71
CA SER A 40 5.00 -4.92 22.66
C SER A 40 5.32 -4.38 24.06
N GLN A 41 6.57 -4.05 24.29
CA GLN A 41 7.02 -3.32 25.50
C GLN A 41 6.86 -1.81 25.35
N ASN A 42 6.50 -1.34 24.16
CA ASN A 42 6.20 0.06 23.87
C ASN A 42 4.69 0.27 23.96
N ASN A 43 4.23 1.09 24.91
CA ASN A 43 2.81 1.32 25.16
C ASN A 43 2.07 2.07 24.02
N SER A 44 2.79 2.61 23.06
CA SER A 44 2.21 3.40 21.96
C SER A 44 2.43 2.80 20.58
N ASN A 45 3.15 1.69 20.46
CA ASN A 45 3.46 1.08 19.17
C ASN A 45 3.29 -0.43 19.20
N MET A 46 2.78 -0.98 18.11
CA MET A 46 2.51 -2.41 17.93
C MET A 46 2.78 -2.83 16.50
N HIS A 47 3.34 -4.03 16.30
CA HIS A 47 3.40 -4.67 14.98
C HIS A 47 2.04 -5.27 14.58
N ALA A 48 1.04 -4.40 14.38
CA ALA A 48 -0.31 -4.84 14.02
C ALA A 48 -0.51 -5.14 12.53
N CYS A 49 0.56 -5.04 11.71
CA CYS A 49 0.56 -5.43 10.30
C CYS A 49 1.46 -6.65 10.01
N GLY A 50 2.23 -7.13 10.99
CA GLY A 50 3.05 -8.33 10.87
C GLY A 50 4.46 -8.09 10.30
N HIS A 51 4.93 -6.84 10.29
CA HIS A 51 6.26 -6.49 9.76
C HIS A 51 7.40 -7.12 10.57
N ASP A 52 7.22 -7.40 11.84
CA ASP A 52 8.13 -8.19 12.66
C ASP A 52 8.32 -9.62 12.11
N GLY A 53 7.22 -10.27 11.71
CA GLY A 53 7.27 -11.56 11.04
C GLY A 53 7.91 -11.49 9.65
N HIS A 54 7.66 -10.42 8.89
CA HIS A 54 8.33 -10.21 7.60
C HIS A 54 9.84 -10.10 7.75
N MET A 55 10.31 -9.32 8.74
CA MET A 55 11.74 -9.25 9.08
C MET A 55 12.30 -10.59 9.49
N ALA A 56 11.58 -11.33 10.35
CA ALA A 56 12.02 -12.63 10.84
C ALA A 56 12.17 -13.65 9.70
N MET A 57 11.22 -13.69 8.75
CA MET A 57 11.29 -14.54 7.56
C MET A 57 12.50 -14.19 6.68
N LEU A 58 12.72 -12.88 6.43
CA LEU A 58 13.85 -12.43 5.61
C LEU A 58 15.20 -12.68 6.28
N LEU A 59 15.31 -12.47 7.60
CA LEU A 59 16.51 -12.79 8.39
C LEU A 59 16.79 -14.29 8.42
N GLY A 60 15.74 -15.13 8.53
CA GLY A 60 15.85 -16.58 8.46
C GLY A 60 16.45 -17.04 7.13
N ALA A 61 15.95 -16.50 6.02
CA ALA A 61 16.51 -16.74 4.70
C ALA A 61 17.96 -16.24 4.57
N ALA A 62 18.26 -15.03 5.06
CA ALA A 62 19.61 -14.49 5.02
C ALA A 62 20.61 -15.36 5.80
N LYS A 63 20.20 -15.86 6.96
CA LYS A 63 21.01 -16.79 7.74
C LYS A 63 21.27 -18.10 6.96
N TYR A 64 20.22 -18.75 6.49
CA TYR A 64 20.33 -19.98 5.72
C TYR A 64 21.26 -19.83 4.50
N LEU A 65 21.03 -18.78 3.70
CA LEU A 65 21.82 -18.51 2.50
C LEU A 65 23.28 -18.12 2.82
N SER A 66 23.55 -17.51 3.97
CA SER A 66 24.92 -17.20 4.39
C SER A 66 25.74 -18.46 4.73
N GLU A 67 25.07 -19.51 5.19
CA GLU A 67 25.62 -20.82 5.50
C GLU A 67 25.64 -21.75 4.26
N ASN A 68 24.74 -21.50 3.28
CA ASN A 68 24.53 -22.30 2.07
C ASN A 68 24.62 -21.42 0.81
N LYS A 69 25.82 -20.95 0.49
CA LYS A 69 26.05 -19.98 -0.62
C LYS A 69 26.05 -20.60 -2.02
N ASN A 70 25.33 -21.71 -2.25
CA ASN A 70 25.32 -22.44 -3.52
C ASN A 70 24.47 -21.71 -4.59
N PHE A 71 24.81 -20.46 -4.85
CA PHE A 71 24.20 -19.63 -5.87
C PHE A 71 25.24 -18.68 -6.50
N LYS A 72 24.90 -18.04 -7.63
CA LYS A 72 25.78 -17.12 -8.36
C LYS A 72 25.28 -15.69 -8.20
N GLY A 73 26.21 -14.71 -8.16
CA GLY A 73 25.85 -13.31 -8.12
C GLY A 73 25.51 -12.79 -6.73
N THR A 74 24.54 -11.89 -6.60
CA THR A 74 24.34 -11.12 -5.36
C THR A 74 22.87 -11.03 -4.95
N VAL A 75 22.61 -11.24 -3.66
CA VAL A 75 21.32 -10.96 -3.01
C VAL A 75 21.45 -9.68 -2.16
N TYR A 76 20.49 -8.79 -2.31
CA TYR A 76 20.30 -7.62 -1.45
C TYR A 76 19.09 -7.84 -0.55
N PHE A 77 19.30 -7.88 0.76
CA PHE A 77 18.23 -7.98 1.78
C PHE A 77 17.87 -6.56 2.21
N ILE A 78 16.70 -6.09 1.82
CA ILE A 78 16.23 -4.72 2.03
C ILE A 78 15.29 -4.72 3.24
N PHE A 79 15.71 -4.15 4.35
CA PHE A 79 14.89 -3.91 5.53
C PHE A 79 14.42 -2.46 5.48
N GLN A 80 13.17 -2.26 5.11
CA GLN A 80 12.61 -0.95 4.79
C GLN A 80 11.79 -0.39 5.95
N PRO A 81 12.04 0.84 6.43
CA PRO A 81 11.21 1.51 7.44
C PRO A 81 10.01 2.22 6.82
N ALA A 82 9.07 2.61 7.66
CA ALA A 82 8.04 3.62 7.40
C ALA A 82 7.15 3.30 6.17
N GLU A 83 6.70 2.04 6.06
CA GLU A 83 5.70 1.63 5.07
C GLU A 83 4.35 2.27 5.39
N GLU A 84 3.98 2.32 6.67
CA GLU A 84 2.67 2.77 7.17
C GLU A 84 2.49 4.30 7.04
N GLY A 85 2.22 4.73 5.80
CA GLY A 85 1.81 6.11 5.48
C GLY A 85 2.92 7.13 5.26
N LEU A 86 4.19 6.84 5.58
CA LEU A 86 5.30 7.79 5.42
C LEU A 86 6.15 7.55 4.16
N GLY A 87 5.94 6.42 3.45
CA GLY A 87 6.57 6.14 2.17
C GLY A 87 8.08 5.89 2.25
N GLY A 88 8.53 5.12 3.25
CA GLY A 88 9.95 4.78 3.41
C GLY A 88 10.56 4.09 2.20
N GLY A 89 9.76 3.29 1.46
CA GLY A 89 10.16 2.69 0.19
C GLY A 89 10.50 3.75 -0.86
N LYS A 90 9.67 4.80 -0.99
CA LYS A 90 9.98 5.94 -1.86
C LYS A 90 11.25 6.65 -1.44
N VAL A 91 11.42 6.91 -0.13
CA VAL A 91 12.62 7.58 0.39
C VAL A 91 13.87 6.76 0.08
N MET A 92 13.85 5.44 0.25
CA MET A 92 14.99 4.58 -0.10
C MET A 92 15.33 4.67 -1.59
N VAL A 93 14.31 4.65 -2.47
CA VAL A 93 14.50 4.79 -3.91
C VAL A 93 15.10 6.16 -4.25
N ASP A 94 14.52 7.24 -3.74
CA ASP A 94 14.98 8.62 -3.99
C ASP A 94 16.41 8.88 -3.46
N GLU A 95 16.82 8.19 -2.40
CA GLU A 95 18.19 8.26 -1.85
C GLU A 95 19.20 7.36 -2.59
N GLY A 96 18.80 6.74 -3.68
CA GLY A 96 19.67 5.98 -4.58
C GLY A 96 19.82 4.52 -4.17
N LEU A 97 18.73 3.85 -3.78
CA LEU A 97 18.74 2.41 -3.47
C LEU A 97 19.32 1.59 -4.63
N PHE A 98 18.85 1.84 -5.84
CA PHE A 98 19.21 1.05 -7.02
C PHE A 98 20.55 1.42 -7.65
N GLU A 99 21.04 2.63 -7.38
CA GLU A 99 22.39 3.06 -7.77
C GLU A 99 23.46 2.48 -6.86
N LYS A 100 23.17 2.43 -5.55
CA LYS A 100 24.08 1.88 -4.53
C LYS A 100 24.08 0.34 -4.52
N PHE A 101 22.92 -0.26 -4.81
CA PHE A 101 22.69 -1.69 -4.80
C PHE A 101 22.03 -2.10 -6.12
N PRO A 102 22.81 -2.34 -7.19
CA PRO A 102 22.31 -2.49 -8.56
C PRO A 102 21.64 -3.84 -8.81
N MET A 103 20.49 -4.08 -8.19
CA MET A 103 19.66 -5.26 -8.41
C MET A 103 18.82 -5.14 -9.68
N GLN A 104 18.61 -6.28 -10.39
CA GLN A 104 17.80 -6.33 -11.60
C GLN A 104 16.31 -6.52 -11.30
N THR A 105 15.98 -7.28 -10.27
CA THR A 105 14.59 -7.54 -9.87
C THR A 105 14.41 -7.34 -8.36
N VAL A 106 13.18 -7.01 -7.94
CA VAL A 106 12.83 -6.82 -6.54
C VAL A 106 11.62 -7.67 -6.16
N TRP A 107 11.63 -8.20 -4.93
CA TRP A 107 10.63 -9.14 -4.45
C TRP A 107 10.17 -8.75 -3.06
N GLY A 108 8.86 -8.76 -2.83
CA GLY A 108 8.23 -8.46 -1.56
C GLY A 108 7.22 -9.55 -1.17
N MET A 109 6.94 -9.66 0.11
CA MET A 109 5.95 -10.59 0.66
C MET A 109 5.21 -9.93 1.81
N HIS A 110 3.91 -10.24 1.92
CA HIS A 110 3.09 -9.85 3.07
C HIS A 110 2.35 -11.06 3.63
N ASN A 111 2.27 -11.20 4.93
CA ASN A 111 1.36 -12.13 5.56
C ASN A 111 -0.09 -11.75 5.27
N TRP A 112 -0.94 -12.73 4.97
CA TRP A 112 -2.32 -12.43 4.57
C TRP A 112 -3.33 -13.22 5.43
N PRO A 113 -3.84 -12.61 6.51
CA PRO A 113 -4.92 -13.21 7.29
C PRO A 113 -6.17 -13.43 6.44
N GLY A 114 -6.80 -14.60 6.61
CA GLY A 114 -7.94 -15.04 5.81
C GLY A 114 -7.58 -15.94 4.63
N LEU A 115 -6.29 -16.00 4.25
CA LEU A 115 -5.74 -17.03 3.37
C LEU A 115 -5.13 -18.13 4.25
N ASP A 116 -5.42 -19.39 3.95
CA ASP A 116 -4.97 -20.53 4.76
C ASP A 116 -3.44 -20.65 4.82
N VAL A 117 -2.92 -21.13 5.95
CA VAL A 117 -1.50 -21.49 6.10
C VAL A 117 -1.11 -22.53 5.05
N GLY A 118 0.08 -22.35 4.45
CA GLY A 118 0.53 -23.20 3.35
C GLY A 118 -0.04 -22.82 1.98
N LYS A 119 -0.78 -21.71 1.90
CA LYS A 119 -1.23 -21.09 0.65
C LYS A 119 -0.50 -19.78 0.39
N ALA A 120 -0.40 -19.41 -0.87
CA ALA A 120 0.05 -18.09 -1.30
C ALA A 120 -0.91 -17.53 -2.35
N ALA A 121 -1.00 -16.21 -2.46
CA ALA A 121 -1.66 -15.57 -3.59
C ALA A 121 -0.65 -14.75 -4.39
N VAL A 122 -0.64 -14.96 -5.70
CA VAL A 122 0.26 -14.26 -6.62
C VAL A 122 -0.57 -13.70 -7.78
N HIS A 123 -0.65 -12.38 -7.83
CA HIS A 123 -1.38 -11.68 -8.88
C HIS A 123 -0.45 -11.36 -10.05
N SER A 124 -0.94 -11.57 -11.26
CA SER A 124 -0.29 -11.12 -12.48
C SER A 124 -0.85 -9.75 -12.84
N GLY A 125 -0.08 -8.69 -12.60
CA GLY A 125 -0.54 -7.32 -12.73
C GLY A 125 -0.89 -6.66 -11.39
N PRO A 126 -2.04 -5.97 -11.25
CA PRO A 126 -2.40 -5.25 -10.02
C PRO A 126 -2.56 -6.18 -8.81
N VAL A 127 -1.92 -5.84 -7.71
CA VAL A 127 -1.97 -6.55 -6.41
C VAL A 127 -2.70 -5.70 -5.38
N MET A 128 -2.28 -4.44 -5.22
CA MET A 128 -2.86 -3.49 -4.27
C MET A 128 -3.06 -2.12 -4.94
N ALA A 129 -4.08 -1.39 -4.48
CA ALA A 129 -4.46 -0.12 -5.09
C ALA A 129 -3.47 1.02 -4.81
N SER A 130 -3.51 2.05 -5.65
CA SER A 130 -2.94 3.36 -5.31
C SER A 130 -3.68 3.98 -4.13
N ALA A 131 -3.01 4.83 -3.36
CA ALA A 131 -3.62 5.61 -2.29
C ALA A 131 -3.31 7.09 -2.48
N ASP A 132 -4.34 7.89 -2.78
CA ASP A 132 -4.22 9.34 -2.90
C ASP A 132 -5.22 10.03 -1.97
N GLY A 133 -4.87 11.26 -1.58
CA GLY A 133 -5.73 12.14 -0.82
C GLY A 133 -6.14 13.37 -1.62
N PHE A 134 -7.22 14.02 -1.22
CA PHE A 134 -7.57 15.34 -1.74
C PHE A 134 -8.23 16.20 -0.68
N LYS A 135 -8.04 17.51 -0.83
CA LYS A 135 -8.75 18.53 -0.07
C LYS A 135 -9.38 19.52 -1.03
N ILE A 136 -10.66 19.80 -0.83
CA ILE A 136 -11.42 20.77 -1.61
C ILE A 136 -11.91 21.83 -0.67
N THR A 137 -11.65 23.10 -0.98
CA THR A 137 -12.18 24.25 -0.24
C THR A 137 -13.03 25.06 -1.18
N VAL A 138 -14.33 25.13 -0.90
CA VAL A 138 -15.28 25.99 -1.62
C VAL A 138 -15.35 27.33 -0.90
N LEU A 139 -14.98 28.38 -1.59
CA LEU A 139 -14.98 29.77 -1.08
C LEU A 139 -16.29 30.44 -1.41
N GLY A 140 -16.99 30.90 -0.39
CA GLY A 140 -18.25 31.65 -0.47
C GLY A 140 -18.16 33.05 0.11
N LYS A 141 -19.30 33.57 0.53
CA LYS A 141 -19.43 34.79 1.33
C LYS A 141 -20.55 34.57 2.33
N GLY A 142 -20.18 34.52 3.59
CA GLY A 142 -21.13 34.31 4.69
C GLY A 142 -22.18 35.40 4.82
N GLY A 143 -23.22 35.06 5.57
CA GLY A 143 -24.33 35.98 5.79
C GLY A 143 -25.41 35.42 6.70
N HIS A 144 -26.47 36.18 6.87
CA HIS A 144 -27.63 35.77 7.65
C HIS A 144 -28.44 34.70 6.89
N ALA A 145 -28.70 33.55 7.48
CA ALA A 145 -29.35 32.43 6.80
C ALA A 145 -30.77 32.73 6.29
N ALA A 146 -31.49 33.72 6.89
CA ALA A 146 -32.82 34.13 6.45
C ALA A 146 -32.82 35.15 5.29
N ILE A 147 -31.65 35.69 4.89
CA ILE A 147 -31.49 36.63 3.78
C ILE A 147 -30.36 36.18 2.83
N PRO A 148 -30.42 34.91 2.27
CA PRO A 148 -29.35 34.30 1.54
C PRO A 148 -28.96 35.01 0.25
N GLN A 149 -29.86 35.84 -0.31
CA GLN A 149 -29.60 36.66 -1.52
C GLN A 149 -28.47 37.69 -1.33
N LEU A 150 -28.10 38.01 -0.09
CA LEU A 150 -26.99 38.92 0.24
C LEU A 150 -25.67 38.16 0.50
N ALA A 151 -25.72 36.84 0.50
CA ALA A 151 -24.58 35.95 0.70
C ALA A 151 -24.18 35.23 -0.60
N LYS A 152 -23.11 34.42 -0.54
CA LYS A 152 -22.76 33.41 -1.53
C LYS A 152 -22.56 32.10 -0.78
N ASP A 153 -23.61 31.30 -0.70
CA ASP A 153 -23.62 30.09 0.14
C ASP A 153 -22.79 28.96 -0.47
N PRO A 154 -21.68 28.54 0.18
CA PRO A 154 -20.83 27.43 -0.31
C PRO A 154 -21.39 26.04 0.02
N VAL A 155 -22.37 25.92 0.93
CA VAL A 155 -22.86 24.62 1.42
C VAL A 155 -23.60 23.83 0.33
N PRO A 156 -24.59 24.38 -0.41
CA PRO A 156 -25.24 23.69 -1.51
C PRO A 156 -24.27 23.31 -2.64
N VAL A 157 -23.25 24.14 -2.87
CA VAL A 157 -22.22 23.90 -3.89
C VAL A 157 -21.33 22.73 -3.47
N ALA A 158 -20.93 22.66 -2.21
CA ALA A 158 -20.18 21.51 -1.67
C ALA A 158 -20.98 20.19 -1.79
N ALA A 159 -22.28 20.21 -1.49
CA ALA A 159 -23.15 19.04 -1.67
C ALA A 159 -23.21 18.59 -3.15
N SER A 160 -23.29 19.54 -4.08
CA SER A 160 -23.29 19.27 -5.52
C SER A 160 -21.95 18.69 -5.99
N ILE A 161 -20.82 19.18 -5.45
CA ILE A 161 -19.49 18.64 -5.72
C ILE A 161 -19.41 17.19 -5.24
N ILE A 162 -19.82 16.89 -4.00
CA ILE A 162 -19.81 15.53 -3.45
C ILE A 162 -20.59 14.57 -4.36
N SER A 163 -21.80 14.97 -4.78
CA SER A 163 -22.64 14.18 -5.70
C SER A 163 -21.96 13.99 -7.06
N GLY A 164 -21.36 15.05 -7.59
CA GLY A 164 -20.61 15.00 -8.85
C GLY A 164 -19.41 14.07 -8.82
N LEU A 165 -18.66 14.07 -7.72
CA LEU A 165 -17.49 13.18 -7.54
C LEU A 165 -17.88 11.70 -7.65
N GLN A 166 -19.08 11.30 -7.23
CA GLN A 166 -19.52 9.90 -7.35
C GLN A 166 -19.64 9.44 -8.81
N THR A 167 -19.88 10.39 -9.73
CA THR A 167 -19.96 10.08 -11.16
C THR A 167 -18.62 9.72 -11.78
N LEU A 168 -17.49 10.07 -11.15
CA LEU A 168 -16.16 9.69 -11.65
C LEU A 168 -16.00 8.19 -11.70
N VAL A 169 -16.30 7.50 -10.62
CA VAL A 169 -16.21 6.04 -10.57
C VAL A 169 -17.27 5.40 -11.47
N SER A 170 -18.52 5.84 -11.36
CA SER A 170 -19.63 5.17 -12.06
C SER A 170 -19.72 5.48 -13.56
N ARG A 171 -19.12 6.57 -14.06
CA ARG A 171 -19.26 7.02 -15.47
C ARG A 171 -17.94 7.23 -16.22
N SER A 172 -16.81 7.38 -15.51
CA SER A 172 -15.53 7.71 -16.14
C SER A 172 -14.50 6.58 -16.08
N ILE A 173 -14.61 5.70 -15.08
CA ILE A 173 -13.76 4.52 -14.94
C ILE A 173 -14.41 3.36 -15.70
N ASP A 174 -13.59 2.53 -16.31
CA ASP A 174 -14.06 1.29 -16.97
C ASP A 174 -14.75 0.40 -15.93
N PRO A 175 -15.98 -0.09 -16.16
CA PRO A 175 -16.72 -0.90 -15.20
C PRO A 175 -16.02 -2.16 -14.71
N VAL A 176 -15.05 -2.68 -15.46
CA VAL A 176 -14.24 -3.84 -15.05
C VAL A 176 -13.05 -3.45 -14.17
N ASN A 177 -12.74 -2.16 -14.04
CA ASN A 177 -11.67 -1.66 -13.19
C ASN A 177 -12.21 -1.21 -11.83
N SER A 178 -11.51 -1.59 -10.76
CA SER A 178 -11.85 -1.13 -9.41
C SER A 178 -11.28 0.26 -9.15
N ALA A 179 -12.14 1.17 -8.66
CA ALA A 179 -11.74 2.50 -8.18
C ALA A 179 -12.66 2.97 -7.05
N VAL A 180 -12.14 3.82 -6.17
CA VAL A 180 -12.88 4.43 -5.05
C VAL A 180 -12.63 5.92 -5.00
N VAL A 181 -13.67 6.72 -4.78
CA VAL A 181 -13.59 8.13 -4.41
C VAL A 181 -14.52 8.35 -3.21
N SER A 182 -13.94 8.69 -2.06
CA SER A 182 -14.69 8.89 -0.82
C SER A 182 -14.39 10.27 -0.24
N VAL A 183 -15.42 11.06 0.04
CA VAL A 183 -15.31 12.25 0.89
C VAL A 183 -15.59 11.80 2.32
N THR A 184 -14.60 11.97 3.21
CA THR A 184 -14.64 11.43 4.57
C THR A 184 -14.70 12.50 5.65
N VAL A 185 -14.32 13.75 5.31
CA VAL A 185 -14.36 14.88 6.22
C VAL A 185 -15.10 16.04 5.54
N ILE A 186 -16.04 16.66 6.25
CA ILE A 186 -16.73 17.89 5.83
C ILE A 186 -16.75 18.86 7.01
N LYS A 187 -16.24 20.08 6.81
CA LYS A 187 -16.24 21.16 7.80
C LYS A 187 -16.95 22.37 7.21
N ALA A 188 -18.10 22.73 7.79
CA ALA A 188 -18.92 23.87 7.37
C ALA A 188 -19.66 24.46 8.58
N GLY A 189 -19.77 25.75 8.64
CA GLY A 189 -20.62 26.46 9.59
C GLY A 189 -20.50 26.06 11.07
N THR A 190 -20.97 26.91 11.97
CA THR A 190 -20.97 26.65 13.44
C THR A 190 -22.30 27.02 14.10
N ALA A 191 -23.16 27.71 13.37
CA ALA A 191 -24.47 28.17 13.86
C ALA A 191 -25.54 28.02 12.78
N SER A 192 -26.74 27.62 13.17
CA SER A 192 -27.87 27.35 12.25
C SER A 192 -28.42 28.57 11.52
N ASN A 193 -28.18 29.78 12.03
CA ASN A 193 -28.64 31.06 11.46
C ASN A 193 -27.54 31.80 10.69
N VAL A 194 -26.37 31.17 10.44
CA VAL A 194 -25.23 31.82 9.76
C VAL A 194 -24.80 30.97 8.58
N ILE A 195 -24.78 31.53 7.37
CA ILE A 195 -24.13 30.98 6.20
C ILE A 195 -22.63 31.15 6.36
N PRO A 196 -21.80 30.07 6.23
CA PRO A 196 -20.36 30.18 6.40
C PRO A 196 -19.66 30.83 5.20
N ASP A 197 -18.45 31.37 5.42
CA ASP A 197 -17.61 31.91 4.34
C ASP A 197 -16.98 30.83 3.47
N GLN A 198 -16.85 29.61 3.98
CA GLN A 198 -16.26 28.49 3.23
C GLN A 198 -16.75 27.15 3.72
N VAL A 199 -16.60 26.12 2.85
CA VAL A 199 -16.71 24.69 3.18
C VAL A 199 -15.41 24.00 2.81
N SER A 200 -14.84 23.22 3.73
CA SER A 200 -13.70 22.36 3.46
C SER A 200 -14.14 20.90 3.48
N MET A 201 -13.70 20.15 2.48
CA MET A 201 -13.92 18.71 2.36
C MET A 201 -12.58 18.01 2.17
N GLU A 202 -12.40 16.85 2.80
CA GLU A 202 -11.23 16.01 2.60
C GLU A 202 -11.69 14.59 2.25
N GLY A 203 -10.87 13.89 1.47
CA GLY A 203 -11.22 12.56 1.01
C GLY A 203 -10.03 11.79 0.50
N THR A 204 -10.32 10.57 0.08
CA THR A 204 -9.33 9.64 -0.46
C THR A 204 -9.82 9.04 -1.77
N CYS A 205 -8.88 8.65 -2.63
CA CYS A 205 -9.18 7.84 -3.80
C CYS A 205 -8.20 6.68 -3.94
N ARG A 206 -8.69 5.63 -4.61
CA ARG A 206 -7.96 4.38 -4.88
C ARG A 206 -8.18 3.98 -6.32
N SER A 207 -7.17 3.38 -6.95
CA SER A 207 -7.30 2.77 -8.27
C SER A 207 -6.26 1.67 -8.47
N MET A 208 -6.57 0.69 -9.29
CA MET A 208 -5.65 -0.40 -9.65
C MET A 208 -4.75 -0.06 -10.83
N HIS A 209 -5.08 0.96 -11.61
CA HIS A 209 -4.37 1.30 -12.83
C HIS A 209 -3.97 2.76 -12.88
N GLN A 210 -2.75 3.04 -13.33
CA GLN A 210 -2.22 4.41 -13.43
C GLN A 210 -3.09 5.30 -14.33
N LYS A 211 -3.66 4.77 -15.41
CA LYS A 211 -4.57 5.53 -16.30
C LYS A 211 -5.81 6.03 -15.57
N ASP A 212 -6.35 5.21 -14.67
CA ASP A 212 -7.55 5.54 -13.89
C ASP A 212 -7.21 6.50 -12.75
N ARG A 213 -6.04 6.35 -12.11
CA ARG A 213 -5.50 7.30 -11.12
C ARG A 213 -5.42 8.72 -11.68
N ILE A 214 -4.87 8.88 -12.90
CA ILE A 214 -4.79 10.17 -13.60
C ILE A 214 -6.18 10.73 -13.89
N LYS A 215 -7.12 9.90 -14.35
CA LYS A 215 -8.51 10.33 -14.58
C LYS A 215 -9.20 10.79 -13.31
N LEU A 216 -8.99 10.10 -12.18
CA LEU A 216 -9.55 10.49 -10.88
C LEU A 216 -9.02 11.85 -10.44
N GLU A 217 -7.71 12.06 -10.49
CA GLU A 217 -7.09 13.36 -10.15
C GLU A 217 -7.67 14.50 -10.98
N GLN A 218 -7.65 14.34 -12.30
CA GLN A 218 -8.17 15.36 -13.23
C GLN A 218 -9.67 15.57 -13.04
N GLY A 219 -10.43 14.51 -12.86
CA GLY A 219 -11.86 14.54 -12.66
C GLY A 219 -12.26 15.24 -11.36
N ILE A 220 -11.57 14.96 -10.25
CA ILE A 220 -11.81 15.63 -8.95
C ILE A 220 -11.59 17.13 -9.10
N LYS A 221 -10.46 17.55 -9.70
CA LYS A 221 -10.16 18.96 -9.95
C LYS A 221 -11.22 19.63 -10.82
N ASN A 222 -11.56 18.99 -11.94
CA ASN A 222 -12.51 19.53 -12.92
C ASN A 222 -13.92 19.67 -12.34
N ILE A 223 -14.42 18.65 -11.65
CA ILE A 223 -15.77 18.68 -11.05
C ILE A 223 -15.86 19.78 -10.00
N ALA A 224 -14.90 19.83 -9.07
CA ALA A 224 -14.93 20.82 -7.99
C ALA A 224 -14.89 22.26 -8.52
N ILE A 225 -13.96 22.56 -9.41
CA ILE A 225 -13.76 23.90 -9.97
C ILE A 225 -14.97 24.33 -10.81
N ASN A 226 -15.48 23.45 -11.70
CA ASN A 226 -16.54 23.85 -12.62
C ASN A 226 -17.91 23.94 -11.94
N ILE A 227 -18.24 23.10 -10.95
CA ILE A 227 -19.47 23.22 -10.17
C ILE A 227 -19.46 24.52 -9.35
N ALA A 228 -18.34 24.83 -8.69
CA ALA A 228 -18.21 26.09 -7.97
C ALA A 228 -18.38 27.30 -8.89
N LYS A 229 -17.69 27.27 -10.05
CA LYS A 229 -17.77 28.35 -11.06
C LYS A 229 -19.17 28.51 -11.62
N ALA A 230 -19.92 27.45 -11.88
CA ALA A 230 -21.30 27.50 -12.34
C ALA A 230 -22.24 28.20 -11.33
N SER A 231 -21.89 28.14 -10.04
CA SER A 231 -22.62 28.80 -8.94
C SER A 231 -22.05 30.20 -8.60
N GLY A 232 -21.12 30.73 -9.39
CA GLY A 232 -20.48 32.03 -9.12
C GLY A 232 -19.53 32.03 -7.92
N LEU A 233 -19.00 30.86 -7.55
CA LEU A 233 -18.07 30.61 -6.46
C LEU A 233 -16.70 30.11 -6.99
N GLU A 234 -15.72 30.04 -6.09
CA GLU A 234 -14.41 29.47 -6.36
C GLU A 234 -14.22 28.18 -5.54
N ALA A 235 -13.57 27.18 -6.12
CA ALA A 235 -13.07 26.01 -5.39
C ALA A 235 -11.56 25.87 -5.58
N LYS A 236 -10.85 25.62 -4.47
CA LYS A 236 -9.43 25.24 -4.46
C LYS A 236 -9.35 23.74 -4.22
N VAL A 237 -8.47 23.07 -4.96
CA VAL A 237 -8.27 21.62 -4.87
C VAL A 237 -6.80 21.35 -4.67
N ASP A 238 -6.46 20.81 -3.51
CA ASP A 238 -5.16 20.26 -3.19
C ASP A 238 -5.25 18.74 -3.37
N TYR A 239 -4.52 18.19 -4.34
CA TYR A 239 -4.43 16.75 -4.56
C TYR A 239 -3.09 16.23 -4.05
N ILE A 240 -3.14 15.24 -3.19
CA ILE A 240 -1.98 14.66 -2.50
C ILE A 240 -1.74 13.28 -3.12
N SER A 241 -0.77 13.20 -4.01
CA SER A 241 -0.36 11.93 -4.58
C SER A 241 0.39 11.10 -3.54
N GLY A 242 -0.18 9.97 -3.16
CA GLY A 242 0.42 8.99 -2.27
C GLY A 242 0.99 7.79 -3.03
N TYR A 243 0.79 6.58 -2.50
CA TYR A 243 1.38 5.37 -3.06
C TYR A 243 0.80 5.02 -4.44
N PRO A 244 1.63 4.68 -5.44
CA PRO A 244 1.14 4.09 -6.68
C PRO A 244 0.53 2.71 -6.44
N ALA A 245 -0.20 2.18 -7.42
CA ALA A 245 -0.66 0.80 -7.34
C ALA A 245 0.53 -0.17 -7.35
N THR A 246 0.48 -1.17 -6.47
CA THR A 246 1.43 -2.28 -6.47
C THR A 246 1.11 -3.19 -7.63
N HIS A 247 2.04 -3.30 -8.58
CA HIS A 247 1.82 -3.98 -9.84
C HIS A 247 2.96 -4.94 -10.13
N ASN A 248 2.66 -6.24 -10.10
CA ASN A 248 3.62 -7.28 -10.45
C ASN A 248 3.87 -7.32 -11.95
N THR A 249 5.13 -7.52 -12.35
CA THR A 249 5.46 -7.85 -13.73
C THR A 249 5.07 -9.30 -14.03
N LEU A 250 4.65 -9.56 -15.27
CA LEU A 250 4.06 -10.85 -15.66
C LEU A 250 5.03 -12.01 -15.46
N GLN A 251 6.28 -11.81 -15.85
CA GLN A 251 7.32 -12.84 -15.74
C GLN A 251 7.61 -13.16 -14.28
N GLU A 252 7.86 -12.15 -13.44
CA GLU A 252 8.19 -12.34 -12.04
C GLU A 252 7.01 -12.91 -11.24
N ALA A 253 5.78 -12.54 -11.57
CA ALA A 253 4.58 -13.15 -10.99
C ALA A 253 4.47 -14.65 -11.33
N SER A 254 4.78 -15.03 -12.57
CA SER A 254 4.79 -16.44 -12.99
C SER A 254 5.88 -17.22 -12.24
N GLU A 255 7.09 -16.67 -12.15
CA GLU A 255 8.21 -17.27 -11.41
C GLU A 255 7.89 -17.39 -9.91
N ALA A 256 7.32 -16.34 -9.30
CA ALA A 256 6.87 -16.34 -7.91
C ALA A 256 5.87 -17.48 -7.63
N SER A 257 4.92 -17.70 -8.56
CA SER A 257 3.93 -18.76 -8.44
C SER A 257 4.57 -20.15 -8.50
N ILE A 258 5.50 -20.38 -9.41
CA ILE A 258 6.22 -21.65 -9.54
C ILE A 258 7.01 -21.95 -8.24
N ILE A 259 7.75 -20.95 -7.76
CA ILE A 259 8.56 -21.08 -6.54
C ILE A 259 7.66 -21.31 -5.31
N ALA A 260 6.52 -20.64 -5.24
CA ALA A 260 5.55 -20.88 -4.16
C ALA A 260 5.01 -22.31 -4.19
N GLU A 261 4.68 -22.88 -5.36
CA GLU A 261 4.24 -24.26 -5.50
C GLU A 261 5.36 -25.28 -5.18
N GLU A 262 6.63 -24.95 -5.46
CA GLU A 262 7.77 -25.81 -5.07
C GLU A 262 7.94 -25.89 -3.54
N VAL A 263 7.70 -24.79 -2.83
CA VAL A 263 7.89 -24.71 -1.37
C VAL A 263 6.65 -25.15 -0.59
N LEU A 264 5.48 -24.71 -1.02
CA LEU A 264 4.23 -24.91 -0.30
C LEU A 264 3.45 -26.13 -0.79
N GLY A 265 3.84 -26.71 -1.91
CA GLY A 265 3.19 -27.85 -2.56
C GLY A 265 2.36 -27.47 -3.78
N ILE A 266 2.06 -28.46 -4.59
CA ILE A 266 1.26 -28.28 -5.82
C ILE A 266 -0.14 -27.77 -5.47
N ASN A 267 -0.66 -26.82 -6.24
CA ASN A 267 -1.94 -26.14 -6.03
C ASN A 267 -2.01 -25.30 -4.74
N SER A 268 -0.87 -24.87 -4.19
CA SER A 268 -0.83 -23.95 -3.05
C SER A 268 -1.08 -22.50 -3.43
N VAL A 269 -0.99 -22.13 -4.72
CA VAL A 269 -1.18 -20.76 -5.19
C VAL A 269 -2.65 -20.52 -5.54
N GLU A 270 -3.28 -19.61 -4.78
CA GLU A 270 -4.64 -19.13 -5.03
C GLU A 270 -4.62 -18.06 -6.13
N LYS A 271 -5.13 -18.44 -7.32
CA LYS A 271 -5.18 -17.56 -8.52
C LYS A 271 -6.46 -16.74 -8.58
N ALA A 272 -7.48 -17.12 -7.82
CA ALA A 272 -8.80 -16.47 -7.84
C ALA A 272 -8.99 -15.42 -6.73
N LEU A 273 -8.03 -15.27 -5.82
CA LEU A 273 -8.12 -14.25 -4.78
C LEU A 273 -8.06 -12.85 -5.43
N PRO A 274 -9.06 -11.98 -5.20
CA PRO A 274 -9.06 -10.64 -5.80
C PRO A 274 -7.93 -9.77 -5.22
N PRO A 275 -7.42 -8.79 -6.01
CA PRO A 275 -6.50 -7.80 -5.49
C PRO A 275 -7.15 -6.94 -4.40
N SER A 276 -6.34 -6.31 -3.54
CA SER A 276 -6.82 -5.50 -2.42
C SER A 276 -6.90 -4.01 -2.75
N MET A 277 -7.88 -3.32 -2.16
CA MET A 277 -7.94 -1.85 -2.19
C MET A 277 -7.05 -1.19 -1.12
N ALA A 278 -6.34 -1.96 -0.29
CA ALA A 278 -5.23 -1.47 0.51
C ALA A 278 -4.07 -0.99 -0.38
N SER A 279 -3.11 -0.31 0.17
CA SER A 279 -1.95 0.23 -0.56
C SER A 279 -0.65 -0.25 0.08
N GLU A 280 0.44 -0.20 -0.69
CA GLU A 280 1.75 -0.71 -0.31
C GLU A 280 2.85 0.12 -0.98
N ASP A 281 3.81 0.62 -0.22
CA ASP A 281 4.85 1.50 -0.75
C ASP A 281 6.00 0.77 -1.46
N PHE A 282 6.08 -0.57 -1.36
CA PHE A 282 6.92 -1.40 -2.24
C PHE A 282 6.62 -1.13 -3.72
N SER A 283 5.44 -0.62 -4.01
CA SER A 283 5.03 -0.13 -5.33
C SER A 283 6.03 0.85 -5.96
N TYR A 284 6.75 1.65 -5.16
CA TYR A 284 7.79 2.53 -5.66
C TYR A 284 9.01 1.77 -6.17
N MET A 285 9.37 0.67 -5.52
CA MET A 285 10.45 -0.21 -5.99
C MET A 285 10.06 -0.93 -7.28
N LEU A 286 8.79 -1.39 -7.38
CA LEU A 286 8.25 -2.03 -8.59
C LEU A 286 8.11 -1.07 -9.78
N LYS A 287 8.07 0.23 -9.59
CA LYS A 287 8.13 1.21 -10.67
C LYS A 287 9.52 1.30 -11.31
N GLU A 288 10.56 1.05 -10.54
CA GLU A 288 11.96 1.18 -10.98
C GLU A 288 12.54 -0.15 -11.48
N LYS A 289 12.05 -1.27 -10.93
CA LYS A 289 12.55 -2.61 -11.25
C LYS A 289 11.40 -3.59 -11.46
N PRO A 290 11.52 -4.53 -12.40
CA PRO A 290 10.60 -5.66 -12.48
C PRO A 290 10.65 -6.45 -11.19
N GLY A 291 9.50 -7.04 -10.80
CA GLY A 291 9.41 -7.79 -9.56
C GLY A 291 8.02 -8.31 -9.26
N ALA A 292 7.88 -8.94 -8.12
CA ALA A 292 6.60 -9.42 -7.62
C ALA A 292 6.45 -9.21 -6.11
N TYR A 293 5.22 -8.89 -5.73
CA TYR A 293 4.73 -8.87 -4.37
C TYR A 293 3.73 -10.01 -4.21
N ILE A 294 3.95 -10.88 -3.24
CA ILE A 294 3.10 -12.03 -2.97
C ILE A 294 2.44 -11.92 -1.60
N TRP A 295 1.29 -12.58 -1.44
CA TRP A 295 0.66 -12.76 -0.15
C TRP A 295 0.86 -14.19 0.34
N LEU A 296 1.40 -14.34 1.54
CA LEU A 296 1.58 -15.62 2.22
C LEU A 296 0.43 -15.82 3.22
N GLY A 297 -0.28 -16.91 3.10
CA GLY A 297 -1.43 -17.22 3.94
C GLY A 297 -1.05 -17.36 5.42
N ALA A 298 -1.69 -16.57 6.27
CA ALA A 298 -1.48 -16.54 7.70
C ALA A 298 -2.60 -17.25 8.50
N GLY A 299 -3.56 -17.86 7.79
CA GLY A 299 -4.70 -18.53 8.42
C GLY A 299 -5.78 -17.53 8.88
N ASN A 300 -6.76 -18.03 9.60
CA ASN A 300 -7.83 -17.21 10.14
C ASN A 300 -7.50 -16.76 11.58
N PRO A 301 -7.24 -15.48 11.82
CA PRO A 301 -6.88 -14.99 13.16
C PRO A 301 -8.08 -14.93 14.12
N GLY A 302 -9.28 -15.22 13.64
CA GLY A 302 -10.51 -15.10 14.39
C GLY A 302 -11.15 -13.70 14.34
N PRO A 303 -12.38 -13.55 14.84
CA PRO A 303 -13.09 -12.28 14.83
C PRO A 303 -12.33 -11.18 15.59
N GLY A 304 -12.20 -10.00 14.98
CA GLY A 304 -11.58 -8.83 15.60
C GLY A 304 -10.06 -8.89 15.77
N LYS A 305 -9.37 -9.78 15.04
CA LYS A 305 -7.91 -9.94 15.11
C LYS A 305 -7.23 -9.82 13.74
N MET A 306 -7.85 -9.09 12.83
CA MET A 306 -7.26 -8.78 11.51
C MET A 306 -6.11 -7.78 11.65
N LEU A 307 -5.38 -7.55 10.57
CA LEU A 307 -4.37 -6.50 10.48
C LEU A 307 -4.93 -5.16 10.98
N HIS A 308 -4.07 -4.32 11.57
CA HIS A 308 -4.40 -3.01 12.15
C HIS A 308 -5.37 -3.09 13.34
N ASN A 309 -5.44 -4.21 14.03
CA ASN A 309 -6.24 -4.38 15.25
C ASN A 309 -5.33 -4.51 16.47
N SER A 310 -5.72 -3.92 17.60
CA SER A 310 -4.95 -3.95 18.87
C SER A 310 -4.75 -5.36 19.45
N GLN A 311 -5.50 -6.36 18.98
CA GLN A 311 -5.39 -7.76 19.36
C GLN A 311 -4.85 -8.65 18.21
N TYR A 312 -4.31 -8.04 17.15
CA TYR A 312 -3.61 -8.79 16.12
C TYR A 312 -2.44 -9.56 16.72
N ASP A 313 -2.19 -10.76 16.20
CA ASP A 313 -1.07 -11.61 16.55
C ASP A 313 -0.56 -12.27 15.28
N PHE A 314 0.74 -12.17 15.03
CA PHE A 314 1.35 -12.78 13.86
C PHE A 314 1.34 -14.30 14.02
N ASN A 315 1.01 -15.04 12.97
CA ASN A 315 1.04 -16.49 13.01
C ASN A 315 2.45 -17.02 12.74
N ASP A 316 3.15 -17.42 13.79
CA ASP A 316 4.54 -17.92 13.71
C ASP A 316 4.69 -19.20 12.88
N ASP A 317 3.61 -19.97 12.65
CA ASP A 317 3.65 -21.16 11.80
C ASP A 317 4.06 -20.86 10.36
N ILE A 318 3.92 -19.60 9.91
CA ILE A 318 4.32 -19.20 8.55
C ILE A 318 5.78 -18.75 8.46
N LEU A 319 6.50 -18.52 9.56
CA LEU A 319 7.89 -18.09 9.55
C LEU A 319 8.82 -19.04 8.76
N PRO A 320 8.77 -20.39 8.98
CA PRO A 320 9.56 -21.31 8.18
C PRO A 320 9.16 -21.32 6.69
N LEU A 321 7.88 -21.12 6.38
CA LEU A 321 7.37 -21.12 5.00
C LEU A 321 7.91 -19.91 4.23
N GLY A 322 7.82 -18.71 4.82
CA GLY A 322 8.33 -17.49 4.21
C GLY A 322 9.86 -17.50 4.05
N ALA A 323 10.60 -17.96 5.07
CA ALA A 323 12.04 -18.10 4.99
C ALA A 323 12.45 -19.12 3.90
N SER A 324 11.73 -20.24 3.77
CA SER A 324 11.96 -21.24 2.72
C SER A 324 11.65 -20.68 1.34
N TYR A 325 10.56 -19.93 1.19
CA TYR A 325 10.22 -19.26 -0.07
C TYR A 325 11.32 -18.28 -0.51
N TRP A 326 11.81 -17.43 0.39
CA TRP A 326 12.89 -16.49 0.10
C TRP A 326 14.18 -17.21 -0.30
N SER A 327 14.54 -18.28 0.41
CA SER A 327 15.74 -19.08 0.13
C SER A 327 15.62 -19.75 -1.24
N ARG A 328 14.48 -20.37 -1.54
CA ARG A 328 14.24 -21.04 -2.81
C ARG A 328 14.22 -20.08 -3.99
N LEU A 329 13.65 -18.87 -3.79
CA LEU A 329 13.67 -17.80 -4.79
C LEU A 329 15.10 -17.44 -5.18
N VAL A 330 15.99 -17.27 -4.20
CA VAL A 330 17.41 -16.97 -4.45
C VAL A 330 18.08 -18.13 -5.20
N GLU A 331 17.94 -19.35 -4.71
CA GLU A 331 18.55 -20.55 -5.32
C GLU A 331 18.09 -20.73 -6.77
N THR A 332 16.84 -20.42 -7.08
CA THR A 332 16.28 -20.53 -8.43
C THR A 332 16.73 -19.37 -9.34
N LYS A 333 16.66 -18.14 -8.86
CA LYS A 333 16.98 -16.94 -9.68
C LYS A 333 18.48 -16.75 -9.89
N LEU A 334 19.31 -17.27 -9.01
CA LEU A 334 20.75 -17.12 -9.02
C LEU A 334 21.49 -18.47 -9.23
N SER A 335 20.82 -19.44 -9.82
CA SER A 335 21.40 -20.75 -10.16
C SER A 335 22.52 -20.70 -11.22
#